data_d4c04b1eeb1f1c4c8f2f867a18d7aa8f
#
_entry.id   d4c04b1eeb1f1c4c8f2f867a18d7aa8f
#
_cell.length_a   1.000
_cell.length_b   1.000
_cell.length_c   1.000
_cell.angle_alpha   90.00
_cell.angle_beta   90.00
_cell.angle_gamma   90.00
#
_symmetry.space_group_name_H-M   'P 1'
#
loop_
_entity.id
_entity.type
_entity.pdbx_description
1 polymer ?
#
loop_
_entity_poly.entity_id
_entity_poly.type
_entity_poly.pdbx_seq_one_letter_code
_entity_poly.pdbx_strand_id
1 'polypeptide(L)'
;MKPLAALGTLLLLSLSSAASAQLAGEPFIHDPSTIAYSDGKYYTFGTGSGGLVSEDGWTWHRGGERPGGGVAPDIIHIGDRYYVTYAVGGGGLNGGHASNVKVMWTRSLDPGSPDFGYHDVGVVASSNGKEDQDAIDPAFLLAKGRLWLSYGTYFGYIRMVELDPRTGQRLRGNQPVDVAIDMEATDLLYRDGWYYLLGTHGTCCDGPNSSYNIRVGRSRNPLGPYVDHMGVPLLKGGGKLVIAGRGRAYGPGHFGLLDLGDGVEKFSMHYESDMDRGGRSVLAIAPLLWQDGWPVAGENLAPGTYEIQSERSGSALELATDFVRIAFDRRRSFSTPAGEEIRPIPNQTLAQDSAAWPSGPIAVDLGDYMIRPHQQWTITPVAAAGGAFGAPYYRIAIAGTDRVLAATQEGAVVAQPAFTGADEQLWRIDQLTDGTYRIIPKQPLGLSKPKALVAIGASTPVLARFNPADDSGRWTFRKP
;
A
#
# COMPACT_ATOMS: atom_id res chain seq x y z
N MET A 1 4.57 64.45 -19.10
CA MET A 1 5.36 63.24 -18.75
C MET A 1 4.47 62.37 -17.88
N LYS A 2 3.97 61.24 -18.39
CA LYS A 2 3.18 60.25 -17.64
C LYS A 2 4.09 59.08 -17.33
N PRO A 3 4.10 58.49 -16.12
CA PRO A 3 4.88 57.31 -15.84
C PRO A 3 4.15 56.04 -16.34
N LEU A 4 4.86 55.19 -17.08
CA LEU A 4 4.45 53.83 -17.40
C LEU A 4 4.53 52.98 -16.13
N ALA A 5 3.42 52.37 -15.75
CA ALA A 5 3.38 51.31 -14.75
C ALA A 5 3.72 49.98 -15.43
N ALA A 6 4.82 49.36 -15.04
CA ALA A 6 5.17 48.02 -15.45
C ALA A 6 4.41 47.02 -14.57
N LEU A 7 3.49 46.29 -15.17
CA LEU A 7 2.82 45.13 -14.54
C LEU A 7 3.80 43.92 -14.58
N GLY A 8 4.40 43.63 -13.46
CA GLY A 8 5.17 42.40 -13.28
C GLY A 8 4.21 41.23 -13.02
N THR A 9 4.10 40.34 -13.99
CA THR A 9 3.37 39.06 -13.82
C THR A 9 4.22 38.14 -12.94
N LEU A 10 3.81 37.98 -11.69
CA LEU A 10 4.41 36.99 -10.78
C LEU A 10 3.94 35.59 -11.23
N LEU A 11 4.84 34.81 -11.84
CA LEU A 11 4.63 33.40 -12.12
C LEU A 11 4.77 32.68 -10.78
N LEU A 12 3.66 32.35 -10.14
CA LEU A 12 3.62 31.40 -9.02
C LEU A 12 3.93 29.99 -9.56
N LEU A 13 5.21 29.60 -9.48
CA LEU A 13 5.61 28.21 -9.56
C LEU A 13 5.04 27.52 -8.32
N SER A 14 3.90 26.83 -8.47
CA SER A 14 3.44 25.86 -7.50
C SER A 14 4.40 24.68 -7.52
N LEU A 15 5.31 24.65 -6.56
CA LEU A 15 6.02 23.44 -6.17
C LEU A 15 4.97 22.46 -5.66
N SER A 16 4.44 21.62 -6.54
CA SER A 16 3.71 20.44 -6.12
C SER A 16 4.71 19.51 -5.43
N SER A 17 4.80 19.58 -4.09
CA SER A 17 5.32 18.49 -3.31
C SER A 17 4.57 17.23 -3.79
N ALA A 18 5.32 16.18 -4.13
CA ALA A 18 4.72 14.87 -4.39
C ALA A 18 3.98 14.45 -3.11
N ALA A 19 2.71 14.81 -3.03
CA ALA A 19 1.86 14.37 -1.95
C ALA A 19 1.78 12.85 -2.07
N SER A 20 2.16 12.15 -1.03
CA SER A 20 1.81 10.75 -0.82
C SER A 20 0.33 10.63 -1.17
N ALA A 21 -0.05 9.61 -1.95
CA ALA A 21 -1.44 9.42 -2.36
C ALA A 21 -2.32 9.25 -1.11
N GLN A 22 -2.95 10.35 -0.68
CA GLN A 22 -3.84 10.36 0.48
C GLN A 22 -5.17 9.72 0.10
N LEU A 23 -5.70 8.86 0.97
CA LEU A 23 -7.02 8.29 0.81
C LEU A 23 -8.08 9.38 0.64
N ALA A 24 -9.09 9.11 -0.18
CA ALA A 24 -10.21 10.03 -0.40
C ALA A 24 -11.28 9.89 0.69
N GLY A 25 -12.20 10.88 0.74
CA GLY A 25 -13.30 10.92 1.71
C GLY A 25 -12.85 11.40 3.08
N GLU A 26 -13.32 10.72 4.12
CA GLU A 26 -13.07 11.06 5.52
C GLU A 26 -12.33 9.92 6.25
N PRO A 27 -11.06 9.64 5.92
CA PRO A 27 -10.32 8.50 6.47
C PRO A 27 -9.80 8.75 7.90
N PHE A 28 -10.59 9.40 8.74
CA PHE A 28 -10.20 9.82 10.09
C PHE A 28 -10.47 8.71 11.09
N ILE A 29 -9.40 8.13 11.61
CA ILE A 29 -9.44 7.01 12.56
C ILE A 29 -8.19 7.01 13.42
N HIS A 30 -8.30 6.53 14.64
CA HIS A 30 -7.19 6.21 15.53
C HIS A 30 -7.24 4.73 15.86
N ASP A 31 -6.12 4.05 15.92
CA ASP A 31 -5.97 2.60 16.16
C ASP A 31 -6.83 1.73 15.22
N PRO A 32 -6.62 1.81 13.90
CA PRO A 32 -7.41 1.01 12.98
C PRO A 32 -7.12 -0.49 13.13
N SER A 33 -8.17 -1.29 13.19
CA SER A 33 -8.05 -2.74 13.05
C SER A 33 -7.52 -3.13 11.68
N THR A 34 -7.10 -4.38 11.52
CA THR A 34 -6.95 -5.01 10.20
C THR A 34 -8.20 -4.76 9.35
N ILE A 35 -7.99 -4.42 8.06
CA ILE A 35 -9.09 -4.19 7.12
C ILE A 35 -9.72 -5.54 6.75
N ALA A 36 -11.02 -5.68 6.96
CA ALA A 36 -11.78 -6.86 6.59
C ALA A 36 -12.78 -6.56 5.45
N TYR A 37 -12.99 -7.54 4.58
CA TYR A 37 -13.96 -7.47 3.49
C TYR A 37 -15.22 -8.26 3.84
N SER A 38 -16.38 -7.61 3.80
CA SER A 38 -17.68 -8.21 4.07
C SER A 38 -18.75 -7.57 3.18
N ASP A 39 -19.62 -8.38 2.60
CA ASP A 39 -20.79 -7.92 1.84
C ASP A 39 -20.48 -6.86 0.76
N GLY A 40 -19.36 -7.03 0.06
CA GLY A 40 -18.96 -6.13 -1.02
C GLY A 40 -18.21 -4.87 -0.57
N LYS A 41 -17.93 -4.70 0.73
CA LYS A 41 -17.30 -3.51 1.32
C LYS A 41 -16.11 -3.87 2.20
N TYR A 42 -15.23 -2.92 2.38
CA TYR A 42 -14.09 -2.97 3.30
C TYR A 42 -14.43 -2.23 4.59
N TYR A 43 -14.09 -2.82 5.72
CA TYR A 43 -14.35 -2.30 7.06
C TYR A 43 -13.07 -2.25 7.87
N THR A 44 -12.89 -1.19 8.66
CA THR A 44 -11.90 -1.12 9.74
C THR A 44 -12.52 -0.40 10.91
N PHE A 45 -12.29 -0.90 12.12
CA PHE A 45 -12.77 -0.29 13.36
C PHE A 45 -11.62 0.43 14.07
N GLY A 46 -11.92 1.51 14.77
CA GLY A 46 -10.95 2.25 15.55
C GLY A 46 -11.26 2.25 17.04
N THR A 47 -10.42 2.92 17.80
CA THR A 47 -10.67 3.24 19.21
C THR A 47 -12.02 3.94 19.37
N GLY A 48 -12.83 3.50 20.33
CA GLY A 48 -14.24 3.83 20.47
C GLY A 48 -15.14 2.73 19.90
N SER A 49 -16.32 3.06 19.41
CA SER A 49 -17.28 2.11 18.83
C SER A 49 -17.48 2.27 17.33
N GLY A 50 -16.83 3.28 16.74
CA GLY A 50 -16.96 3.59 15.32
C GLY A 50 -15.89 2.94 14.46
N GLY A 51 -16.11 3.02 13.13
CA GLY A 51 -15.18 2.54 12.12
C GLY A 51 -15.32 3.33 10.84
N LEU A 52 -14.63 2.83 9.83
CA LEU A 52 -14.68 3.33 8.47
C LEU A 52 -15.14 2.21 7.54
N VAL A 53 -15.82 2.60 6.46
CA VAL A 53 -16.28 1.72 5.40
C VAL A 53 -15.86 2.27 4.04
N SER A 54 -15.53 1.37 3.11
CA SER A 54 -15.15 1.70 1.75
C SER A 54 -15.61 0.62 0.77
N GLU A 55 -16.04 1.00 -0.43
CA GLU A 55 -16.36 0.05 -1.51
C GLU A 55 -15.14 -0.27 -2.39
N ASP A 56 -14.12 0.58 -2.35
CA ASP A 56 -12.97 0.53 -3.27
C ASP A 56 -11.60 0.47 -2.56
N GLY A 57 -11.58 0.59 -1.23
CA GLY A 57 -10.34 0.68 -0.45
C GLY A 57 -9.57 1.99 -0.67
N TRP A 58 -10.15 2.95 -1.38
CA TRP A 58 -9.59 4.27 -1.65
C TRP A 58 -10.41 5.39 -1.01
N THR A 59 -11.74 5.36 -1.19
CA THR A 59 -12.67 6.35 -0.65
C THR A 59 -13.29 5.81 0.62
N TRP A 60 -13.01 6.45 1.75
CA TRP A 60 -13.43 6.00 3.07
C TRP A 60 -14.42 6.96 3.70
N HIS A 61 -15.42 6.43 4.37
CA HIS A 61 -16.46 7.16 5.08
C HIS A 61 -16.65 6.57 6.48
N ARG A 62 -17.24 7.35 7.38
CA ARG A 62 -17.71 6.81 8.65
C ARG A 62 -18.73 5.71 8.38
N GLY A 63 -18.58 4.58 9.02
CA GLY A 63 -19.44 3.43 8.87
C GLY A 63 -18.87 2.20 9.56
N GLY A 64 -19.70 1.18 9.64
CA GLY A 64 -19.41 0.02 10.46
C GLY A 64 -19.70 0.32 11.95
N GLU A 65 -20.32 -0.63 12.62
CA GLU A 65 -20.68 -0.53 14.03
C GLU A 65 -20.10 -1.71 14.79
N ARG A 66 -19.54 -1.42 15.93
CA ARG A 66 -19.01 -2.40 16.86
C ARG A 66 -19.55 -2.07 18.27
N PRO A 67 -20.26 -2.97 18.93
CA PRO A 67 -20.72 -2.73 20.30
C PRO A 67 -19.53 -2.75 21.29
N GLY A 68 -19.77 -2.26 22.49
CA GLY A 68 -18.88 -2.41 23.62
C GLY A 68 -17.84 -1.32 23.83
N GLY A 69 -17.71 -0.35 22.93
CA GLY A 69 -16.72 0.73 23.04
C GLY A 69 -15.29 0.18 23.07
N GLY A 70 -14.46 0.68 23.99
CA GLY A 70 -13.08 0.21 24.19
C GLY A 70 -12.09 0.72 23.16
N VAL A 71 -10.87 0.19 23.20
CA VAL A 71 -9.74 0.71 22.45
C VAL A 71 -9.07 -0.37 21.60
N ALA A 72 -8.36 0.07 20.56
CA ALA A 72 -7.47 -0.72 19.72
C ALA A 72 -8.06 -2.07 19.28
N PRO A 73 -9.12 -2.08 18.47
CA PRO A 73 -9.74 -3.32 18.00
C PRO A 73 -8.89 -3.99 16.93
N ASP A 74 -9.09 -5.32 16.76
CA ASP A 74 -8.65 -6.05 15.60
C ASP A 74 -9.71 -7.01 15.08
N ILE A 75 -9.61 -7.42 13.81
CA ILE A 75 -10.57 -8.29 13.12
C ILE A 75 -9.84 -9.42 12.42
N ILE A 76 -10.40 -10.62 12.53
CA ILE A 76 -10.00 -11.75 11.69
C ILE A 76 -11.23 -12.50 11.14
N HIS A 77 -11.18 -12.89 9.88
CA HIS A 77 -12.21 -13.71 9.25
C HIS A 77 -11.82 -15.20 9.28
N ILE A 78 -12.63 -16.04 9.92
CA ILE A 78 -12.40 -17.48 10.03
C ILE A 78 -13.70 -18.24 9.70
N GLY A 79 -13.70 -18.98 8.60
CA GLY A 79 -14.88 -19.71 8.14
C GLY A 79 -16.03 -18.78 7.76
N ASP A 80 -17.15 -18.86 8.50
CA ASP A 80 -18.32 -18.01 8.32
C ASP A 80 -18.39 -16.83 9.32
N ARG A 81 -17.31 -16.56 10.07
CA ARG A 81 -17.31 -15.60 11.18
C ARG A 81 -16.19 -14.58 11.06
N TYR A 82 -16.54 -13.34 11.39
CA TYR A 82 -15.62 -12.28 11.72
C TYR A 82 -15.46 -12.23 13.23
N TYR A 83 -14.30 -12.61 13.75
CA TYR A 83 -13.94 -12.38 15.14
C TYR A 83 -13.39 -10.98 15.29
N VAL A 84 -13.88 -10.25 16.28
CA VAL A 84 -13.46 -8.90 16.63
C VAL A 84 -12.97 -8.90 18.06
N THR A 85 -11.77 -8.40 18.29
CA THR A 85 -11.18 -8.21 19.61
C THR A 85 -10.99 -6.73 19.90
N TYR A 86 -10.98 -6.35 21.17
CA TYR A 86 -10.73 -4.99 21.63
C TYR A 86 -10.44 -4.99 23.12
N ALA A 87 -9.85 -3.92 23.65
CA ALA A 87 -9.59 -3.77 25.07
C ALA A 87 -10.61 -2.86 25.76
N VAL A 88 -10.94 -3.18 27.01
CA VAL A 88 -11.82 -2.40 27.89
C VAL A 88 -11.09 -2.14 29.20
N GLY A 89 -11.04 -0.88 29.62
CA GLY A 89 -10.08 -0.43 30.64
C GLY A 89 -8.69 -0.34 30.01
N GLY A 90 -7.73 0.12 30.70
CA GLY A 90 -6.40 0.39 30.12
C GLY A 90 -6.39 1.67 29.26
N GLY A 91 -5.24 1.97 28.73
CA GLY A 91 -4.99 3.22 28.03
C GLY A 91 -4.55 4.36 28.96
N GLY A 92 -4.04 5.42 28.34
CA GLY A 92 -3.39 6.50 29.02
C GLY A 92 -1.86 6.38 28.94
N LEU A 93 -1.16 7.39 29.44
CA LEU A 93 0.30 7.51 29.30
C LEU A 93 1.09 6.84 30.42
N ASN A 94 0.43 6.06 31.28
CA ASN A 94 1.04 5.30 32.36
C ASN A 94 0.71 3.82 32.22
N GLY A 95 1.62 2.93 32.58
CA GLY A 95 1.37 1.50 32.68
C GLY A 95 0.58 1.06 33.91
N GLY A 96 0.33 -0.23 34.03
CA GLY A 96 -0.26 -0.82 35.23
C GLY A 96 -1.77 -0.64 35.33
N HIS A 97 -2.49 -0.75 34.23
CA HIS A 97 -3.95 -0.64 34.22
C HIS A 97 -4.62 -1.99 34.45
N ALA A 98 -5.74 -1.96 35.18
CA ALA A 98 -6.67 -3.08 35.22
C ALA A 98 -7.53 -3.03 33.96
N SER A 99 -7.30 -3.94 33.02
CA SER A 99 -7.95 -3.98 31.72
C SER A 99 -8.30 -5.40 31.28
N ASN A 100 -9.17 -5.51 30.27
CA ASN A 100 -9.64 -6.78 29.75
C ASN A 100 -9.62 -6.75 28.22
N VAL A 101 -9.03 -7.74 27.60
CA VAL A 101 -9.20 -8.05 26.18
C VAL A 101 -10.45 -8.90 26.02
N LYS A 102 -11.39 -8.39 25.25
CA LYS A 102 -12.65 -9.06 24.91
C LYS A 102 -12.65 -9.55 23.47
N VAL A 103 -13.41 -10.59 23.22
CA VAL A 103 -13.67 -11.12 21.87
C VAL A 103 -15.17 -11.23 21.67
N MET A 104 -15.63 -10.93 20.46
CA MET A 104 -16.97 -11.18 19.96
C MET A 104 -16.89 -11.67 18.51
N TRP A 105 -17.99 -12.14 17.95
CA TRP A 105 -18.05 -12.53 16.55
C TRP A 105 -19.38 -12.14 15.91
N THR A 106 -19.36 -11.97 14.60
CA THR A 106 -20.54 -11.78 13.74
C THR A 106 -20.35 -12.52 12.42
N ARG A 107 -21.42 -12.75 11.63
CA ARG A 107 -21.32 -13.29 10.27
C ARG A 107 -21.21 -12.21 9.20
N SER A 108 -21.61 -11.00 9.50
CA SER A 108 -21.49 -9.85 8.61
C SER A 108 -20.99 -8.64 9.37
N LEU A 109 -20.22 -7.79 8.72
CA LEU A 109 -19.81 -6.48 9.24
C LEU A 109 -20.73 -5.37 8.72
N ASP A 110 -21.65 -5.66 7.77
CA ASP A 110 -22.60 -4.70 7.23
C ASP A 110 -23.86 -4.64 8.14
N PRO A 111 -24.15 -3.50 8.80
CA PRO A 111 -25.36 -3.33 9.60
C PRO A 111 -26.66 -3.54 8.81
N GLY A 112 -26.63 -3.43 7.49
CA GLY A 112 -27.77 -3.71 6.61
C GLY A 112 -27.98 -5.18 6.28
N SER A 113 -27.05 -6.06 6.63
CA SER A 113 -27.12 -7.49 6.36
C SER A 113 -28.02 -8.21 7.37
N PRO A 114 -28.84 -9.22 6.97
CA PRO A 114 -29.57 -10.07 7.89
C PRO A 114 -28.67 -10.92 8.80
N ASP A 115 -27.42 -11.12 8.41
CA ASP A 115 -26.40 -11.87 9.16
C ASP A 115 -25.59 -10.98 10.12
N PHE A 116 -25.89 -9.68 10.18
CA PHE A 116 -25.29 -8.76 11.13
C PHE A 116 -25.84 -8.98 12.54
N GLY A 117 -24.94 -9.12 13.50
CA GLY A 117 -25.30 -9.27 14.90
C GLY A 117 -24.15 -9.89 15.69
N TYR A 118 -23.66 -9.16 16.68
CA TYR A 118 -22.52 -9.59 17.47
C TYR A 118 -22.90 -10.53 18.59
N HIS A 119 -22.12 -11.60 18.76
CA HIS A 119 -22.20 -12.58 19.83
C HIS A 119 -20.98 -12.44 20.74
N ASP A 120 -21.18 -12.19 22.02
CA ASP A 120 -20.09 -12.07 23.00
C ASP A 120 -19.43 -13.45 23.24
N VAL A 121 -18.11 -13.52 23.12
CA VAL A 121 -17.29 -14.65 23.50
C VAL A 121 -16.81 -14.50 24.95
N GLY A 122 -16.59 -13.25 25.38
CA GLY A 122 -16.12 -12.90 26.70
C GLY A 122 -14.69 -12.41 26.77
N VAL A 123 -14.12 -12.45 27.96
CA VAL A 123 -12.74 -12.01 28.24
C VAL A 123 -11.75 -13.13 27.98
N VAL A 124 -10.71 -12.85 27.18
CA VAL A 124 -9.66 -13.81 26.82
C VAL A 124 -8.32 -13.52 27.47
N ALA A 125 -8.08 -12.25 27.87
CA ALA A 125 -6.92 -11.85 28.64
C ALA A 125 -7.30 -10.70 29.59
N SER A 126 -6.57 -10.57 30.71
CA SER A 126 -6.80 -9.50 31.69
C SER A 126 -5.49 -9.08 32.33
N SER A 127 -5.45 -7.83 32.77
CA SER A 127 -4.44 -7.29 33.66
C SER A 127 -5.05 -6.82 34.96
N ASN A 128 -4.22 -6.72 36.02
CA ASN A 128 -4.70 -6.46 37.37
C ASN A 128 -4.16 -5.16 37.98
N GLY A 129 -3.65 -4.26 37.15
CA GLY A 129 -3.10 -2.98 37.58
C GLY A 129 -1.64 -3.02 38.01
N LYS A 130 -0.87 -4.03 37.58
CA LYS A 130 0.59 -4.07 37.76
C LYS A 130 1.27 -3.46 36.55
N GLU A 131 2.38 -2.76 36.74
CA GLU A 131 3.11 -2.00 35.71
C GLU A 131 3.56 -2.82 34.50
N ASP A 132 3.79 -4.12 34.66
CA ASP A 132 4.22 -5.03 33.60
C ASP A 132 3.04 -5.72 32.89
N GLN A 133 1.82 -5.37 33.21
CA GLN A 133 0.61 -6.11 32.81
C GLN A 133 -0.51 -5.17 32.33
N ASP A 134 -0.47 -4.78 31.09
CA ASP A 134 -1.62 -4.13 30.46
C ASP A 134 -2.23 -5.05 29.40
N ALA A 135 -3.49 -5.42 29.58
CA ALA A 135 -4.25 -6.21 28.61
C ALA A 135 -4.95 -5.26 27.61
N ILE A 136 -4.17 -4.73 26.67
CA ILE A 136 -4.56 -3.72 25.68
C ILE A 136 -4.02 -4.13 24.30
N ASP A 137 -4.46 -3.46 23.23
CA ASP A 137 -3.99 -3.59 21.85
C ASP A 137 -3.91 -5.04 21.35
N PRO A 138 -5.03 -5.77 21.39
CA PRO A 138 -5.03 -7.16 20.95
C PRO A 138 -5.03 -7.27 19.44
N ALA A 139 -4.28 -8.26 18.89
CA ALA A 139 -4.33 -8.64 17.50
C ALA A 139 -4.33 -10.15 17.29
N PHE A 140 -4.99 -10.59 16.22
CA PHE A 140 -5.15 -12.00 15.88
C PHE A 140 -4.15 -12.48 14.84
N LEU A 141 -3.80 -13.78 14.89
CA LEU A 141 -3.19 -14.51 13.79
C LEU A 141 -3.75 -15.93 13.71
N LEU A 142 -4.32 -16.30 12.57
CA LEU A 142 -4.59 -17.69 12.24
C LEU A 142 -3.41 -18.27 11.44
N ALA A 143 -2.68 -19.20 12.02
CA ALA A 143 -1.57 -19.86 11.35
C ALA A 143 -1.53 -21.36 11.68
N LYS A 144 -1.35 -22.19 10.66
CA LYS A 144 -1.30 -23.66 10.79
C LYS A 144 -2.50 -24.24 11.56
N GLY A 145 -3.70 -23.68 11.37
CA GLY A 145 -4.93 -24.10 12.04
C GLY A 145 -5.04 -23.72 13.51
N ARG A 146 -4.13 -22.88 14.02
CA ARG A 146 -4.12 -22.38 15.40
C ARG A 146 -4.36 -20.87 15.39
N LEU A 147 -5.19 -20.41 16.32
CA LEU A 147 -5.50 -18.98 16.48
C LEU A 147 -4.68 -18.42 17.64
N TRP A 148 -3.84 -17.46 17.31
CA TRP A 148 -3.00 -16.73 18.25
C TRP A 148 -3.56 -15.34 18.48
N LEU A 149 -3.34 -14.81 19.69
CA LEU A 149 -3.67 -13.43 20.04
C LEU A 149 -2.49 -12.83 20.80
N SER A 150 -1.96 -11.71 20.28
CA SER A 150 -1.01 -10.86 20.99
C SER A 150 -1.75 -9.73 21.70
N TYR A 151 -1.19 -9.23 22.79
CA TYR A 151 -1.68 -8.04 23.50
C TYR A 151 -0.58 -7.47 24.41
N GLY A 152 -0.72 -6.22 24.78
CA GLY A 152 0.21 -5.55 25.71
C GLY A 152 0.57 -4.14 25.27
N THR A 153 1.46 -3.50 26.02
CA THR A 153 1.90 -2.12 25.81
C THR A 153 3.38 -1.96 26.05
N TYR A 154 3.96 -0.83 25.63
CA TYR A 154 5.38 -0.51 25.82
C TYR A 154 5.77 -0.24 27.28
N PHE A 155 4.83 -0.11 28.20
CA PHE A 155 5.10 -0.01 29.64
C PHE A 155 5.49 -1.34 30.29
N GLY A 156 5.28 -2.46 29.61
CA GLY A 156 5.55 -3.80 30.10
C GLY A 156 5.86 -4.76 28.97
N TYR A 157 5.21 -5.89 28.97
CA TYR A 157 5.43 -6.96 28.00
C TYR A 157 4.31 -7.08 27.01
N ILE A 158 4.67 -7.28 25.73
CA ILE A 158 3.76 -7.90 24.76
C ILE A 158 3.67 -9.39 25.07
N ARG A 159 2.45 -9.88 25.15
CA ARG A 159 2.14 -11.26 25.50
C ARG A 159 1.39 -11.97 24.40
N MET A 160 1.60 -13.27 24.32
CA MET A 160 0.94 -14.17 23.38
C MET A 160 0.12 -15.22 24.12
N VAL A 161 -1.12 -15.44 23.67
CA VAL A 161 -2.00 -16.53 24.10
C VAL A 161 -2.56 -17.27 22.89
N GLU A 162 -3.04 -18.50 23.12
CA GLU A 162 -3.72 -19.28 22.10
C GLU A 162 -5.22 -19.36 22.37
N LEU A 163 -6.01 -19.18 21.32
CA LEU A 163 -7.46 -19.27 21.33
C LEU A 163 -7.92 -20.48 20.49
N ASP A 164 -9.13 -20.98 20.78
CA ASP A 164 -9.79 -21.95 19.90
C ASP A 164 -10.34 -21.21 18.65
N PRO A 165 -9.90 -21.53 17.43
CA PRO A 165 -10.34 -20.86 16.21
C PRO A 165 -11.84 -21.03 15.90
N ARG A 166 -12.53 -22.02 16.53
CA ARG A 166 -13.96 -22.24 16.33
C ARG A 166 -14.83 -21.41 17.26
N THR A 167 -14.30 -21.07 18.44
CA THR A 167 -15.08 -20.38 19.49
C THR A 167 -14.57 -18.98 19.82
N GLY A 168 -13.31 -18.67 19.48
CA GLY A 168 -12.62 -17.45 19.87
C GLY A 168 -12.22 -17.41 21.37
N GLN A 169 -12.54 -18.47 22.13
CA GLN A 169 -12.21 -18.54 23.55
C GLN A 169 -10.74 -18.93 23.77
N ARG A 170 -10.16 -18.43 24.84
CA ARG A 170 -8.82 -18.84 25.25
C ARG A 170 -8.79 -20.34 25.58
N LEU A 171 -7.78 -21.04 25.10
CA LEU A 171 -7.63 -22.46 25.42
C LEU A 171 -7.38 -22.67 26.91
N ARG A 172 -8.08 -23.66 27.49
CA ARG A 172 -7.97 -23.96 28.91
C ARG A 172 -6.54 -24.29 29.31
N GLY A 173 -6.04 -23.63 30.34
CA GLY A 173 -4.68 -23.82 30.85
C GLY A 173 -3.58 -23.11 30.04
N ASN A 174 -3.91 -22.47 28.92
CA ASN A 174 -2.95 -21.68 28.16
C ASN A 174 -2.50 -20.46 29.00
N GLN A 175 -1.20 -20.33 29.28
CA GLN A 175 -0.63 -19.20 30.00
C GLN A 175 -0.08 -18.16 29.04
N PRO A 176 -0.15 -16.86 29.36
CA PRO A 176 0.48 -15.84 28.56
C PRO A 176 2.01 -16.03 28.53
N VAL A 177 2.61 -15.81 27.37
CA VAL A 177 4.06 -15.84 27.16
C VAL A 177 4.53 -14.46 26.74
N ASP A 178 5.53 -13.92 27.43
CA ASP A 178 6.16 -12.65 27.07
C ASP A 178 6.99 -12.82 25.81
N VAL A 179 6.78 -11.97 24.80
CA VAL A 179 7.41 -12.10 23.46
C VAL A 179 8.16 -10.85 23.01
N ALA A 180 7.82 -9.67 23.54
CA ALA A 180 8.49 -8.40 23.22
C ALA A 180 8.36 -7.37 24.36
N ILE A 181 9.17 -6.31 24.28
CA ILE A 181 9.09 -5.10 25.10
C ILE A 181 9.25 -3.88 24.20
N ASP A 182 9.00 -2.69 24.76
CA ASP A 182 9.28 -1.39 24.14
C ASP A 182 8.50 -1.19 22.83
N MET A 183 7.30 -1.73 22.78
CA MET A 183 6.33 -1.57 21.67
C MET A 183 4.91 -1.83 22.16
N GLU A 184 3.95 -1.41 21.35
CA GLU A 184 2.52 -1.68 21.53
C GLU A 184 1.85 -1.93 20.20
N ALA A 185 0.52 -2.06 20.15
CA ALA A 185 -0.25 -2.22 18.90
C ALA A 185 0.37 -3.24 17.97
N THR A 186 0.62 -4.44 18.52
CA THR A 186 1.29 -5.48 17.75
C THR A 186 0.33 -6.19 16.82
N ASP A 187 0.82 -6.58 15.65
CA ASP A 187 0.18 -7.49 14.71
C ASP A 187 1.10 -8.65 14.32
N LEU A 188 0.54 -9.69 13.80
CA LEU A 188 1.23 -10.95 13.55
C LEU A 188 1.04 -11.40 12.10
N LEU A 189 2.15 -11.79 11.47
CA LEU A 189 2.13 -12.41 10.15
C LEU A 189 2.76 -13.81 10.20
N TYR A 190 2.31 -14.69 9.30
CA TYR A 190 2.96 -15.98 9.08
C TYR A 190 3.29 -16.13 7.59
N ARG A 191 4.59 -16.28 7.26
CA ARG A 191 5.08 -16.44 5.90
C ARG A 191 6.32 -17.33 5.85
N ASP A 192 6.36 -18.27 4.94
CA ASP A 192 7.51 -19.14 4.64
C ASP A 192 8.12 -19.83 5.88
N GLY A 193 7.24 -20.23 6.78
CA GLY A 193 7.61 -20.92 8.03
C GLY A 193 8.12 -19.99 9.14
N TRP A 194 8.03 -18.67 8.96
CA TRP A 194 8.34 -17.68 9.98
C TRP A 194 7.07 -17.00 10.49
N TYR A 195 7.02 -16.76 11.79
CA TYR A 195 6.12 -15.84 12.45
C TYR A 195 6.82 -14.49 12.57
N TYR A 196 6.14 -13.43 12.16
CA TYR A 196 6.60 -12.05 12.28
C TYR A 196 5.72 -11.35 13.29
N LEU A 197 6.33 -10.71 14.28
CA LEU A 197 5.67 -9.81 15.22
C LEU A 197 6.04 -8.39 14.84
N LEU A 198 5.07 -7.64 14.35
CA LEU A 198 5.17 -6.22 14.08
C LEU A 198 4.65 -5.48 15.30
N GLY A 199 5.26 -4.37 15.66
CA GLY A 199 4.81 -3.55 16.79
C GLY A 199 5.10 -2.09 16.55
N THR A 200 4.31 -1.24 17.16
CA THR A 200 4.47 0.20 17.15
C THR A 200 5.38 0.60 18.28
N HIS A 201 6.51 1.22 17.96
CA HIS A 201 7.52 1.73 18.90
C HIS A 201 7.47 3.24 18.93
N GLY A 202 7.72 3.85 20.08
CA GLY A 202 7.74 5.30 20.28
C GLY A 202 6.56 5.80 21.12
N THR A 203 6.22 7.08 20.98
CA THR A 203 5.22 7.73 21.82
C THR A 203 3.91 7.91 21.11
N CYS A 204 2.81 7.43 21.73
CA CYS A 204 1.42 7.63 21.32
C CYS A 204 0.94 9.05 21.62
N CYS A 205 -0.11 9.42 20.89
CA CYS A 205 -1.10 10.43 21.33
C CYS A 205 -0.53 11.85 21.48
N ASP A 206 0.60 12.15 20.82
CA ASP A 206 1.29 13.44 20.86
C ASP A 206 1.21 14.20 19.52
N GLY A 207 0.27 13.82 18.68
CA GLY A 207 0.02 14.46 17.38
C GLY A 207 1.30 14.56 16.53
N PRO A 208 1.67 15.77 16.07
CA PRO A 208 2.88 15.96 15.25
C PRO A 208 4.21 15.63 15.95
N ASN A 209 4.23 15.51 17.28
CA ASN A 209 5.40 15.14 18.06
C ASN A 209 5.50 13.62 18.29
N SER A 210 4.50 12.85 17.85
CA SER A 210 4.56 11.39 17.96
C SER A 210 5.79 10.83 17.26
N SER A 211 6.53 10.01 17.98
CA SER A 211 7.70 9.30 17.46
C SER A 211 7.38 7.88 16.99
N TYR A 212 6.10 7.54 16.87
CA TYR A 212 5.65 6.24 16.40
C TYR A 212 6.35 5.82 15.12
N ASN A 213 6.73 4.57 15.10
CA ASN A 213 7.28 3.86 13.95
C ASN A 213 6.97 2.37 14.11
N ILE A 214 6.79 1.65 13.00
CA ILE A 214 6.51 0.21 13.05
C ILE A 214 7.82 -0.57 12.89
N ARG A 215 8.05 -1.50 13.80
CA ARG A 215 9.22 -2.40 13.81
C ARG A 215 8.78 -3.85 13.77
N VAL A 216 9.70 -4.74 13.39
CA VAL A 216 9.42 -6.17 13.23
C VAL A 216 10.56 -7.04 13.76
N GLY A 217 10.17 -8.15 14.40
CA GLY A 217 11.03 -9.30 14.66
C GLY A 217 10.38 -10.57 14.14
N ARG A 218 11.16 -11.64 13.97
CA ARG A 218 10.63 -12.94 13.51
C ARG A 218 11.11 -14.12 14.35
N SER A 219 10.30 -15.19 14.34
CA SER A 219 10.58 -16.45 15.02
C SER A 219 10.08 -17.64 14.22
N ARG A 220 10.66 -18.82 14.43
CA ARG A 220 10.09 -20.09 13.92
C ARG A 220 8.96 -20.62 14.80
N ASN A 221 8.81 -20.09 16.00
CA ASN A 221 7.79 -20.47 16.98
C ASN A 221 6.89 -19.25 17.26
N PRO A 222 5.56 -19.38 17.27
CA PRO A 222 4.65 -18.30 17.59
C PRO A 222 4.86 -17.70 19.00
N LEU A 223 5.39 -18.48 19.93
CA LEU A 223 5.73 -18.03 21.29
C LEU A 223 7.17 -17.50 21.40
N GLY A 224 7.85 -17.25 20.28
CA GLY A 224 9.21 -16.71 20.28
C GLY A 224 10.32 -17.76 20.47
N PRO A 225 11.58 -17.33 20.72
CA PRO A 225 11.98 -15.91 20.78
C PRO A 225 11.90 -15.24 19.41
N TYR A 226 11.38 -14.01 19.38
CA TYR A 226 11.43 -13.17 18.21
C TYR A 226 12.73 -12.38 18.21
N VAL A 227 13.41 -12.33 17.07
CA VAL A 227 14.65 -11.58 16.88
C VAL A 227 14.53 -10.69 15.64
N ASP A 228 15.23 -9.58 15.64
CA ASP A 228 15.36 -8.72 14.48
C ASP A 228 16.41 -9.22 13.48
N HIS A 229 16.67 -8.46 12.41
CA HIS A 229 17.62 -8.79 11.35
C HIS A 229 19.09 -8.81 11.80
N MET A 230 19.40 -8.22 12.97
CA MET A 230 20.72 -8.25 13.60
C MET A 230 20.84 -9.36 14.67
N GLY A 231 19.75 -10.12 14.89
CA GLY A 231 19.70 -11.15 15.91
C GLY A 231 19.39 -10.65 17.32
N VAL A 232 19.01 -9.37 17.48
CA VAL A 232 18.64 -8.81 18.78
C VAL A 232 17.23 -9.25 19.15
N PRO A 233 17.01 -9.89 20.32
CA PRO A 233 15.68 -10.30 20.75
C PRO A 233 14.76 -9.10 20.98
N LEU A 234 13.48 -9.23 20.61
CA LEU A 234 12.46 -8.22 20.91
C LEU A 234 12.27 -8.03 22.44
N LEU A 235 12.49 -9.06 23.23
CA LEU A 235 12.54 -8.98 24.70
C LEU A 235 13.74 -8.17 25.25
N LYS A 236 14.60 -7.66 24.36
CA LYS A 236 15.74 -6.78 24.69
C LYS A 236 15.69 -5.48 23.89
N GLY A 237 14.50 -5.09 23.39
CA GLY A 237 14.32 -3.87 22.61
C GLY A 237 14.83 -3.95 21.17
N GLY A 238 15.03 -5.16 20.61
CA GLY A 238 15.29 -5.34 19.17
C GLY A 238 14.09 -4.94 18.31
N GLY A 239 14.30 -4.87 17.01
CA GLY A 239 13.24 -4.57 16.03
C GLY A 239 13.78 -3.89 14.78
N LYS A 240 13.57 -4.52 13.62
CA LYS A 240 13.89 -3.93 12.32
C LYS A 240 12.81 -2.92 11.94
N LEU A 241 13.21 -1.70 11.57
CA LEU A 241 12.28 -0.67 11.09
C LEU A 241 11.58 -1.13 9.81
N VAL A 242 10.24 -1.01 9.78
CA VAL A 242 9.38 -1.23 8.62
C VAL A 242 8.97 0.11 8.00
N ILE A 243 8.48 1.03 8.83
CA ILE A 243 8.08 2.38 8.42
C ILE A 243 8.20 3.38 9.58
N ALA A 244 8.56 4.62 9.25
CA ALA A 244 8.53 5.79 10.14
C ALA A 244 7.71 6.92 9.50
N GLY A 245 7.55 8.01 10.23
CA GLY A 245 6.89 9.21 9.72
C GLY A 245 7.53 9.72 8.44
N ARG A 246 6.73 10.25 7.51
CA ARG A 246 7.19 10.66 6.20
C ARG A 246 6.51 11.94 5.72
N GLY A 247 7.29 12.86 5.17
CA GLY A 247 6.79 14.12 4.66
C GLY A 247 6.09 14.93 5.74
N ARG A 248 4.77 15.05 5.64
CA ARG A 248 3.93 15.77 6.61
C ARG A 248 2.97 14.85 7.38
N ALA A 249 3.21 13.52 7.33
CA ALA A 249 2.50 12.49 8.09
C ALA A 249 3.42 11.89 9.16
N TYR A 250 3.01 11.98 10.40
CA TYR A 250 3.81 11.65 11.58
C TYR A 250 3.21 10.47 12.34
N GLY A 251 4.07 9.67 12.95
CA GLY A 251 3.68 8.65 13.89
C GLY A 251 2.88 7.50 13.27
N PRO A 252 3.41 6.71 12.30
CA PRO A 252 2.69 5.53 11.80
C PRO A 252 2.64 4.43 12.85
N GLY A 253 1.44 3.91 13.08
CA GLY A 253 1.19 2.85 14.05
C GLY A 253 -0.02 1.96 13.67
N HIS A 254 -0.25 0.89 14.44
CA HIS A 254 -1.31 -0.09 14.20
C HIS A 254 -1.27 -0.71 12.80
N PHE A 255 -0.32 -1.62 12.61
CA PHE A 255 -0.19 -2.39 11.36
C PHE A 255 -1.39 -3.34 11.19
N GLY A 256 -1.93 -3.46 9.98
CA GLY A 256 -2.89 -4.50 9.60
C GLY A 256 -2.63 -4.99 8.18
N LEU A 257 -2.46 -6.30 7.97
CA LEU A 257 -2.20 -6.87 6.64
C LEU A 257 -3.45 -6.79 5.76
N LEU A 258 -3.27 -6.35 4.51
CA LEU A 258 -4.27 -6.43 3.44
C LEU A 258 -3.67 -7.22 2.26
N ASP A 259 -3.87 -8.53 2.27
CA ASP A 259 -3.47 -9.41 1.17
C ASP A 259 -4.52 -9.38 0.06
N LEU A 260 -4.15 -8.86 -1.10
CA LEU A 260 -5.00 -8.79 -2.29
C LEU A 260 -4.85 -9.99 -3.22
N GLY A 261 -4.01 -10.95 -2.85
CA GLY A 261 -3.67 -12.10 -3.67
C GLY A 261 -2.76 -11.77 -4.85
N ASP A 262 -2.39 -12.77 -5.63
CA ASP A 262 -1.58 -12.64 -6.84
C ASP A 262 -0.23 -11.90 -6.62
N GLY A 263 0.34 -11.98 -5.40
CA GLY A 263 1.62 -11.33 -5.06
C GLY A 263 1.51 -9.83 -4.78
N VAL A 264 0.31 -9.31 -4.53
CA VAL A 264 0.08 -7.94 -4.08
C VAL A 264 -0.33 -7.97 -2.61
N GLU A 265 0.55 -7.52 -1.76
CA GLU A 265 0.27 -7.30 -0.34
C GLU A 265 0.35 -5.80 -0.04
N LYS A 266 -0.58 -5.34 0.77
CA LYS A 266 -0.58 -3.99 1.34
C LYS A 266 -0.77 -4.08 2.84
N PHE A 267 -0.53 -3.01 3.53
CA PHE A 267 -0.85 -2.90 4.94
C PHE A 267 -1.54 -1.58 5.23
N SER A 268 -2.47 -1.64 6.16
CA SER A 268 -3.10 -0.47 6.76
C SER A 268 -2.35 -0.06 8.02
N MET A 269 -2.46 1.21 8.34
CA MET A 269 -1.97 1.81 9.58
C MET A 269 -2.71 3.13 9.79
N HIS A 270 -2.55 3.76 10.93
CA HIS A 270 -2.83 5.18 11.03
C HIS A 270 -1.53 5.99 11.04
N TYR A 271 -1.60 7.25 10.64
CA TYR A 271 -0.67 8.26 11.12
C TYR A 271 -1.32 8.97 12.29
N GLU A 272 -0.58 9.17 13.38
CA GLU A 272 -1.03 9.96 14.53
C GLU A 272 -1.44 11.37 14.11
N SER A 273 -0.72 11.95 13.16
CA SER A 273 -0.97 13.29 12.67
C SER A 273 -0.62 13.42 11.19
N ASP A 274 -1.62 13.76 10.37
CA ASP A 274 -1.42 14.20 8.99
C ASP A 274 -1.63 15.71 8.91
N MET A 275 -0.55 16.46 8.68
CA MET A 275 -0.57 17.92 8.63
C MET A 275 -1.31 18.47 7.41
N ASP A 276 -1.46 17.66 6.35
CA ASP A 276 -2.27 18.02 5.19
C ASP A 276 -3.77 17.79 5.44
N ARG A 277 -4.11 17.15 6.54
CA ARG A 277 -5.46 16.89 7.06
C ARG A 277 -5.73 17.61 8.40
N GLY A 278 -5.04 18.73 8.63
CA GLY A 278 -5.19 19.54 9.85
C GLY A 278 -4.63 18.91 11.11
N GLY A 279 -3.63 18.02 10.99
CA GLY A 279 -3.00 17.36 12.11
C GLY A 279 -3.83 16.24 12.74
N ARG A 280 -4.87 15.77 12.06
CA ARG A 280 -5.74 14.69 12.53
C ARG A 280 -5.11 13.32 12.29
N SER A 281 -5.50 12.35 13.10
CA SER A 281 -5.18 10.95 12.87
C SER A 281 -5.95 10.42 11.66
N VAL A 282 -5.25 9.72 10.75
CA VAL A 282 -5.81 9.26 9.47
C VAL A 282 -5.40 7.83 9.15
N LEU A 283 -6.32 7.07 8.55
CA LEU A 283 -6.00 5.80 7.92
C LEU A 283 -5.04 6.01 6.75
N ALA A 284 -4.07 5.14 6.63
CA ALA A 284 -3.18 5.04 5.48
C ALA A 284 -3.07 3.59 5.01
N ILE A 285 -2.87 3.39 3.71
CA ILE A 285 -2.67 2.08 3.09
C ILE A 285 -1.43 2.18 2.19
N ALA A 286 -0.44 1.32 2.43
CA ALA A 286 0.81 1.30 1.68
C ALA A 286 1.11 -0.12 1.14
N PRO A 287 1.88 -0.25 0.04
CA PRO A 287 2.38 -1.54 -0.41
C PRO A 287 3.29 -2.18 0.66
N LEU A 288 3.21 -3.49 0.80
CA LEU A 288 4.12 -4.29 1.63
C LEU A 288 5.03 -5.12 0.71
N LEU A 289 6.33 -4.90 0.84
CA LEU A 289 7.35 -5.60 0.08
C LEU A 289 8.10 -6.57 0.98
N TRP A 290 8.76 -7.55 0.35
CA TRP A 290 9.60 -8.52 1.05
C TRP A 290 11.02 -8.47 0.48
N GLN A 291 11.98 -8.08 1.32
CA GLN A 291 13.40 -8.02 0.98
C GLN A 291 14.20 -8.86 1.95
N ASP A 292 14.95 -9.83 1.45
CA ASP A 292 15.75 -10.77 2.25
C ASP A 292 14.94 -11.51 3.34
N GLY A 293 13.66 -11.76 3.04
CA GLY A 293 12.72 -12.40 3.97
C GLY A 293 12.26 -11.50 5.12
N TRP A 294 12.30 -10.17 4.92
CA TRP A 294 11.78 -9.17 5.86
C TRP A 294 10.76 -8.26 5.20
N PRO A 295 9.67 -7.92 5.91
CA PRO A 295 8.72 -6.95 5.40
C PRO A 295 9.34 -5.54 5.43
N VAL A 296 9.08 -4.78 4.37
CA VAL A 296 9.44 -3.36 4.25
C VAL A 296 8.29 -2.60 3.61
N ALA A 297 8.09 -1.36 4.02
CA ALA A 297 7.10 -0.51 3.39
C ALA A 297 7.51 -0.15 1.97
N GLY A 298 6.60 -0.37 1.03
CA GLY A 298 6.69 0.14 -0.33
C GLY A 298 6.02 1.51 -0.48
N GLU A 299 5.97 1.99 -1.72
CA GLU A 299 5.36 3.27 -2.06
C GLU A 299 4.50 3.13 -3.30
N ASN A 300 3.35 3.80 -3.32
CA ASN A 300 2.59 3.95 -4.55
C ASN A 300 3.44 4.70 -5.58
N LEU A 301 3.29 4.33 -6.86
CA LEU A 301 4.10 4.92 -7.92
C LEU A 301 3.96 6.45 -7.94
N ALA A 302 5.09 7.14 -7.82
CA ALA A 302 5.10 8.60 -7.84
C ALA A 302 4.78 9.16 -9.23
N PRO A 303 4.12 10.31 -9.33
CA PRO A 303 3.95 11.01 -10.61
C PRO A 303 5.31 11.30 -11.27
N GLY A 304 5.36 11.20 -12.60
CA GLY A 304 6.59 11.49 -13.32
C GLY A 304 6.66 10.82 -14.68
N THR A 305 7.77 11.05 -15.37
CA THR A 305 8.07 10.40 -16.65
C THR A 305 8.95 9.19 -16.41
N TYR A 306 8.65 8.10 -17.13
CA TYR A 306 9.30 6.80 -16.96
C TYR A 306 9.47 6.08 -18.30
N GLU A 307 10.49 5.25 -18.39
CA GLU A 307 10.52 4.04 -19.17
C GLU A 307 9.68 2.99 -18.45
N ILE A 308 8.78 2.29 -19.16
CA ILE A 308 8.02 1.15 -18.62
C ILE A 308 8.61 -0.12 -19.25
N GLN A 309 9.39 -0.86 -18.47
CA GLN A 309 10.12 -2.03 -18.93
C GLN A 309 9.42 -3.33 -18.52
N SER A 310 9.29 -4.28 -19.47
CA SER A 310 8.83 -5.64 -19.19
C SER A 310 9.93 -6.43 -18.48
N GLU A 311 9.64 -7.04 -17.34
CA GLU A 311 10.59 -7.94 -16.65
C GLU A 311 10.90 -9.20 -17.48
N ARG A 312 9.96 -9.65 -18.30
CA ARG A 312 10.13 -10.84 -19.13
C ARG A 312 11.15 -10.68 -20.24
N SER A 313 11.12 -9.55 -20.94
CA SER A 313 11.98 -9.35 -22.14
C SER A 313 13.07 -8.31 -21.92
N GLY A 314 12.96 -7.47 -20.89
CA GLY A 314 13.81 -6.30 -20.73
C GLY A 314 13.51 -5.17 -21.72
N SER A 315 12.48 -5.34 -22.57
CA SER A 315 12.08 -4.35 -23.57
C SER A 315 11.16 -3.29 -22.98
N ALA A 316 11.23 -2.08 -23.52
CA ALA A 316 10.39 -0.95 -23.14
C ALA A 316 9.06 -0.95 -23.87
N LEU A 317 8.01 -0.52 -23.19
CA LEU A 317 6.71 -0.21 -23.79
C LEU A 317 6.86 1.02 -24.69
N GLU A 318 6.41 0.91 -25.94
CA GLU A 318 6.53 1.99 -26.93
C GLU A 318 5.30 2.09 -27.84
N LEU A 319 5.20 3.19 -28.59
CA LEU A 319 4.27 3.25 -29.69
C LEU A 319 4.81 2.43 -30.87
N ALA A 320 3.98 1.60 -31.47
CA ALA A 320 4.29 0.88 -32.69
C ALA A 320 4.31 1.86 -33.91
N THR A 321 5.38 2.63 -33.99
CA THR A 321 5.60 3.61 -35.07
C THR A 321 6.93 3.38 -35.73
N ASP A 322 7.01 3.71 -37.03
CA ASP A 322 8.29 3.79 -37.70
C ASP A 322 9.13 4.90 -37.06
N PHE A 323 10.28 4.54 -36.48
CA PHE A 323 11.17 5.55 -35.91
C PHE A 323 11.92 6.30 -37.00
N VAL A 324 12.05 7.60 -36.84
CA VAL A 324 12.84 8.45 -37.74
C VAL A 324 14.30 8.12 -37.58
N ARG A 325 14.93 7.68 -38.66
CA ARG A 325 16.38 7.43 -38.66
C ARG A 325 17.15 8.75 -38.59
N ILE A 326 17.95 8.93 -37.56
CA ILE A 326 18.88 10.04 -37.47
C ILE A 326 20.00 9.78 -38.44
N ALA A 327 20.27 10.73 -39.37
CA ALA A 327 21.38 10.65 -40.28
C ALA A 327 22.69 10.68 -39.48
N PHE A 328 23.44 9.60 -39.56
CA PHE A 328 24.75 9.48 -38.92
C PHE A 328 25.85 9.61 -39.97
N ASP A 329 26.68 10.64 -39.87
CA ASP A 329 27.84 10.80 -40.74
C ASP A 329 29.04 10.03 -40.18
N ARG A 330 29.18 8.78 -40.64
CA ARG A 330 30.31 7.90 -40.27
C ARG A 330 31.69 8.50 -40.58
N ARG A 331 31.77 9.40 -41.54
CA ARG A 331 33.05 10.01 -41.92
C ARG A 331 33.55 10.96 -40.84
N ARG A 332 32.64 11.65 -40.17
CA ARG A 332 32.96 12.57 -39.05
C ARG A 332 33.30 11.86 -37.77
N SER A 333 32.85 10.63 -37.57
CA SER A 333 33.06 9.89 -36.31
C SER A 333 34.35 9.10 -36.24
N PHE A 334 34.99 8.81 -37.38
CA PHE A 334 36.16 7.94 -37.44
C PHE A 334 37.43 8.58 -38.04
N SER A 335 37.39 9.79 -38.53
CA SER A 335 38.48 10.46 -39.22
C SER A 335 38.77 11.86 -38.72
N THR A 336 38.41 12.19 -37.52
CA THR A 336 38.75 13.50 -36.95
C THR A 336 40.22 13.56 -36.61
N PRO A 337 40.97 14.55 -37.08
CA PRO A 337 42.29 14.85 -36.54
C PRO A 337 42.18 15.18 -35.07
N ALA A 338 43.22 14.87 -34.30
CA ALA A 338 43.25 15.18 -32.88
C ALA A 338 42.95 16.66 -32.64
N GLY A 339 41.77 17.00 -32.10
CA GLY A 339 41.32 18.36 -31.80
C GLY A 339 40.01 18.79 -32.43
N GLU A 340 39.38 18.02 -33.30
CA GLU A 340 38.01 18.29 -33.72
C GLU A 340 36.98 17.82 -32.68
N GLU A 341 36.14 18.74 -32.26
CA GLU A 341 35.04 18.48 -31.31
C GLU A 341 34.03 17.52 -31.96
N ILE A 342 33.86 16.32 -31.39
CA ILE A 342 32.78 15.41 -31.80
C ILE A 342 31.47 16.06 -31.32
N ARG A 343 30.74 16.68 -32.23
CA ARG A 343 29.40 17.19 -31.89
C ARG A 343 28.48 16.01 -31.56
N PRO A 344 27.93 15.97 -30.35
CA PRO A 344 26.97 14.93 -30.03
C PRO A 344 25.81 14.99 -31.03
N ILE A 345 25.36 13.84 -31.51
CA ILE A 345 24.16 13.75 -32.34
C ILE A 345 22.99 14.18 -31.39
N PRO A 346 22.25 15.22 -31.71
CA PRO A 346 21.14 15.64 -30.84
C PRO A 346 20.13 14.50 -30.75
N ASN A 347 19.67 14.21 -29.53
CA ASN A 347 18.56 13.30 -29.32
C ASN A 347 17.37 13.75 -30.18
N GLN A 348 16.63 12.77 -30.72
CA GLN A 348 15.42 13.06 -31.45
C GLN A 348 14.46 13.86 -30.56
N THR A 349 13.98 15.02 -31.01
CA THR A 349 12.98 15.77 -30.28
C THR A 349 11.60 15.14 -30.44
N LEU A 350 10.70 15.42 -29.50
CA LEU A 350 9.30 14.98 -29.60
C LEU A 350 8.66 15.46 -30.91
N ALA A 351 8.91 16.70 -31.34
CA ALA A 351 8.38 17.24 -32.60
C ALA A 351 8.87 16.47 -33.84
N GLN A 352 10.12 15.99 -33.81
CA GLN A 352 10.67 15.16 -34.90
C GLN A 352 10.07 13.75 -34.88
N ASP A 353 9.93 13.16 -33.71
CA ASP A 353 9.39 11.81 -33.54
C ASP A 353 7.90 11.76 -33.89
N SER A 354 7.12 12.72 -33.40
CA SER A 354 5.67 12.79 -33.59
C SER A 354 5.22 13.24 -34.98
N ALA A 355 6.11 13.78 -35.80
CA ALA A 355 5.77 14.31 -37.13
C ALA A 355 5.15 13.26 -38.07
N ALA A 356 5.50 11.99 -37.90
CA ALA A 356 4.98 10.88 -38.71
C ALA A 356 3.88 10.07 -37.99
N TRP A 357 3.47 10.48 -36.80
CA TRP A 357 2.45 9.70 -36.07
C TRP A 357 1.06 9.88 -36.69
N PRO A 358 0.28 8.79 -36.81
CA PRO A 358 -1.13 8.89 -37.19
C PRO A 358 -1.92 9.77 -36.21
N SER A 359 -2.93 10.47 -36.74
CA SER A 359 -3.83 11.26 -35.90
C SER A 359 -4.80 10.41 -35.04
N GLY A 360 -5.04 9.17 -35.44
CA GLY A 360 -5.89 8.20 -34.73
C GLY A 360 -5.13 7.44 -33.63
N PRO A 361 -5.77 6.37 -33.11
CA PRO A 361 -5.11 5.45 -32.18
C PRO A 361 -3.88 4.80 -32.80
N ILE A 362 -2.84 4.59 -32.00
CA ILE A 362 -1.61 3.90 -32.37
C ILE A 362 -1.51 2.63 -31.52
N ALA A 363 -1.17 1.51 -32.11
CA ALA A 363 -0.84 0.30 -31.36
C ALA A 363 0.38 0.52 -30.47
N VAL A 364 0.50 -0.24 -29.40
CA VAL A 364 1.69 -0.27 -28.57
C VAL A 364 2.47 -1.56 -28.81
N ASP A 365 3.77 -1.50 -28.61
CA ASP A 365 4.70 -2.62 -28.82
C ASP A 365 5.75 -2.65 -27.72
N LEU A 366 6.68 -3.60 -27.79
CA LEU A 366 7.84 -3.72 -26.92
C LEU A 366 9.12 -3.66 -27.79
N GLY A 367 9.96 -2.70 -27.52
CA GLY A 367 11.22 -2.50 -28.24
C GLY A 367 12.40 -2.24 -27.33
N ASP A 368 13.60 -2.24 -27.93
CA ASP A 368 14.81 -1.85 -27.22
C ASP A 368 14.73 -0.38 -26.80
N TYR A 369 15.00 -0.10 -25.53
CA TYR A 369 14.98 1.28 -25.05
C TYR A 369 16.11 2.11 -25.65
N MET A 370 15.76 3.08 -26.45
CA MET A 370 16.69 3.96 -27.17
C MET A 370 16.56 5.44 -26.73
N ILE A 371 15.94 5.69 -25.58
CA ILE A 371 15.69 7.05 -25.06
C ILE A 371 14.88 7.89 -26.07
N ARG A 372 13.95 7.26 -26.79
CA ARG A 372 13.10 7.93 -27.80
C ARG A 372 11.84 8.48 -27.14
N PRO A 373 11.30 9.62 -27.65
CA PRO A 373 10.08 10.21 -27.09
C PRO A 373 8.87 9.26 -27.06
N HIS A 374 8.71 8.39 -28.06
CA HIS A 374 7.62 7.40 -28.13
C HIS A 374 7.79 6.23 -27.15
N GLN A 375 8.88 6.17 -26.39
CA GLN A 375 9.15 5.19 -25.34
C GLN A 375 9.05 5.78 -23.93
N GLN A 376 8.77 7.07 -23.80
CA GLN A 376 8.71 7.77 -22.52
C GLN A 376 7.26 8.05 -22.11
N TRP A 377 6.86 7.58 -20.95
CA TRP A 377 5.50 7.64 -20.47
C TRP A 377 5.40 8.48 -19.20
N THR A 378 4.53 9.48 -19.22
CA THR A 378 4.19 10.28 -18.05
C THR A 378 3.04 9.63 -17.30
N ILE A 379 3.28 9.31 -16.03
CA ILE A 379 2.31 8.76 -15.11
C ILE A 379 1.72 9.89 -14.27
N THR A 380 0.42 10.07 -14.35
CA THR A 380 -0.29 11.12 -13.61
C THR A 380 -1.46 10.53 -12.83
N PRO A 381 -1.56 10.75 -11.51
CA PRO A 381 -2.72 10.33 -10.73
C PRO A 381 -3.96 11.13 -11.16
N VAL A 382 -5.10 10.46 -11.24
CA VAL A 382 -6.40 11.05 -11.57
C VAL A 382 -7.36 10.79 -10.42
N ALA A 383 -7.10 11.43 -9.27
CA ALA A 383 -7.84 11.21 -8.02
C ALA A 383 -9.36 11.45 -8.19
N ALA A 384 -9.77 12.36 -9.07
CA ALA A 384 -11.18 12.61 -9.38
C ALA A 384 -11.88 11.41 -10.05
N ALA A 385 -11.12 10.47 -10.63
CA ALA A 385 -11.65 9.24 -11.21
C ALA A 385 -11.79 8.10 -10.19
N GLY A 386 -11.46 8.37 -8.90
CA GLY A 386 -11.41 7.39 -7.82
C GLY A 386 -10.06 6.69 -7.72
N GLY A 387 -10.06 5.55 -7.08
CA GLY A 387 -8.87 4.75 -6.85
C GLY A 387 -9.22 3.34 -6.40
N ALA A 388 -8.22 2.59 -5.95
CA ALA A 388 -8.39 1.27 -5.37
C ALA A 388 -7.26 0.94 -4.39
N PHE A 389 -7.59 0.36 -3.23
CA PHE A 389 -6.63 -0.21 -2.29
C PHE A 389 -5.47 0.74 -1.95
N GLY A 390 -5.79 1.98 -1.60
CA GLY A 390 -4.81 2.97 -1.16
C GLY A 390 -4.07 3.73 -2.26
N ALA A 391 -4.45 3.58 -3.52
CA ALA A 391 -3.87 4.32 -4.65
C ALA A 391 -4.94 4.91 -5.57
N PRO A 392 -4.73 6.10 -6.16
CA PRO A 392 -5.63 6.64 -7.18
C PRO A 392 -5.51 5.84 -8.49
N TYR A 393 -6.48 6.00 -9.39
CA TYR A 393 -6.26 5.62 -10.77
C TYR A 393 -5.27 6.56 -11.44
N TYR A 394 -4.56 6.05 -12.44
CA TYR A 394 -3.53 6.77 -13.16
C TYR A 394 -3.88 6.91 -14.64
N ARG A 395 -3.49 8.05 -15.21
CA ARG A 395 -3.33 8.25 -16.64
C ARG A 395 -1.87 7.92 -17.00
N ILE A 396 -1.69 7.15 -18.07
CA ILE A 396 -0.38 6.80 -18.65
C ILE A 396 -0.33 7.44 -20.03
N ALA A 397 0.47 8.47 -20.24
CA ALA A 397 0.52 9.25 -21.47
C ALA A 397 1.93 9.33 -22.04
N ILE A 398 2.07 9.39 -23.36
CA ILE A 398 3.38 9.72 -23.96
C ILE A 398 3.83 11.09 -23.47
N ALA A 399 5.06 11.17 -22.99
CA ALA A 399 5.61 12.37 -22.38
C ALA A 399 5.53 13.58 -23.32
N GLY A 400 5.00 14.69 -22.81
CA GLY A 400 4.81 15.94 -23.56
C GLY A 400 3.65 15.94 -24.55
N THR A 401 2.77 14.93 -24.52
CA THR A 401 1.58 14.86 -25.38
C THR A 401 0.32 14.54 -24.57
N ASP A 402 -0.86 14.63 -25.22
CA ASP A 402 -2.12 14.16 -24.68
C ASP A 402 -2.42 12.69 -25.05
N ARG A 403 -1.54 12.02 -25.80
CA ARG A 403 -1.72 10.65 -26.24
C ARG A 403 -1.60 9.68 -25.08
N VAL A 404 -2.66 8.91 -24.82
CA VAL A 404 -2.78 8.09 -23.60
C VAL A 404 -2.98 6.60 -23.90
N LEU A 405 -2.40 5.78 -23.06
CA LEU A 405 -2.61 4.33 -23.06
C LEU A 405 -4.06 4.02 -22.71
N ALA A 406 -4.69 3.17 -23.49
CA ALA A 406 -6.08 2.77 -23.30
C ALA A 406 -6.27 1.27 -23.58
N ALA A 407 -7.19 0.67 -22.83
CA ALA A 407 -7.68 -0.69 -23.04
C ALA A 407 -8.81 -0.66 -24.08
N THR A 408 -8.85 -1.59 -25.03
CA THR A 408 -10.01 -1.75 -25.91
C THR A 408 -10.97 -2.81 -25.36
N GLN A 409 -12.20 -2.82 -25.85
CA GLN A 409 -13.20 -3.82 -25.46
C GLN A 409 -12.77 -5.24 -25.86
N GLU A 410 -12.03 -5.37 -26.96
CA GLU A 410 -11.50 -6.64 -27.47
C GLU A 410 -10.28 -7.13 -26.66
N GLY A 411 -9.78 -6.31 -25.72
CA GLY A 411 -8.63 -6.64 -24.87
C GLY A 411 -7.28 -6.28 -25.50
N ALA A 412 -7.26 -5.51 -26.56
CA ALA A 412 -6.06 -4.90 -27.07
C ALA A 412 -5.68 -3.65 -26.27
N VAL A 413 -4.44 -3.20 -26.42
CA VAL A 413 -3.95 -1.98 -25.80
C VAL A 413 -3.47 -1.04 -26.90
N VAL A 414 -3.89 0.22 -26.84
CA VAL A 414 -3.56 1.24 -27.83
C VAL A 414 -3.24 2.56 -27.14
N ALA A 415 -2.55 3.45 -27.83
CA ALA A 415 -2.40 4.84 -27.41
C ALA A 415 -3.41 5.71 -28.17
N GLN A 416 -4.45 6.15 -27.49
CA GLN A 416 -5.47 7.07 -28.01
C GLN A 416 -4.92 8.49 -28.13
N PRO A 417 -5.40 9.31 -29.10
CA PRO A 417 -4.82 10.63 -29.36
C PRO A 417 -4.97 11.63 -28.23
N ALA A 418 -6.00 11.47 -27.37
CA ALA A 418 -6.25 12.41 -26.27
C ALA A 418 -6.90 11.72 -25.06
N PHE A 419 -6.63 12.26 -23.88
CA PHE A 419 -7.28 11.87 -22.63
C PHE A 419 -8.68 12.49 -22.55
N THR A 420 -9.69 11.65 -22.36
CA THR A 420 -11.10 12.06 -22.20
C THR A 420 -11.63 11.81 -20.78
N GLY A 421 -10.88 11.06 -19.97
CA GLY A 421 -11.33 10.62 -18.65
C GLY A 421 -12.19 9.35 -18.67
N ALA A 422 -12.33 8.71 -19.81
CA ALA A 422 -13.06 7.45 -19.93
C ALA A 422 -12.34 6.30 -19.19
N ASP A 423 -13.11 5.33 -18.69
CA ASP A 423 -12.60 4.26 -17.83
C ASP A 423 -11.51 3.41 -18.50
N GLU A 424 -11.58 3.23 -19.82
CA GLU A 424 -10.58 2.51 -20.60
C GLU A 424 -9.21 3.22 -20.65
N GLN A 425 -9.13 4.50 -20.28
CA GLN A 425 -7.89 5.29 -20.23
C GLN A 425 -7.31 5.39 -18.80
N LEU A 426 -7.96 4.73 -17.85
CA LEU A 426 -7.60 4.76 -16.44
C LEU A 426 -6.97 3.42 -16.02
N TRP A 427 -5.89 3.51 -15.26
CA TRP A 427 -5.08 2.35 -14.88
C TRP A 427 -4.85 2.30 -13.38
N ARG A 428 -4.96 1.10 -12.80
CA ARG A 428 -4.45 0.78 -11.47
C ARG A 428 -3.03 0.24 -11.62
N ILE A 429 -2.11 0.72 -10.80
CA ILE A 429 -0.72 0.28 -10.77
C ILE A 429 -0.45 -0.25 -9.36
N ASP A 430 -0.37 -1.56 -9.22
CA ASP A 430 -0.08 -2.21 -7.94
C ASP A 430 1.40 -2.57 -7.87
N GLN A 431 2.09 -2.23 -6.79
CA GLN A 431 3.40 -2.76 -6.49
C GLN A 431 3.27 -4.19 -5.95
N LEU A 432 4.03 -5.11 -6.51
CA LEU A 432 4.12 -6.50 -6.09
C LEU A 432 5.10 -6.64 -4.92
N THR A 433 5.00 -7.74 -4.19
CA THR A 433 5.85 -8.00 -3.01
C THR A 433 7.35 -8.06 -3.30
N ASP A 434 7.74 -8.27 -4.55
CA ASP A 434 9.15 -8.25 -5.02
C ASP A 434 9.63 -6.86 -5.47
N GLY A 435 8.76 -5.85 -5.44
CA GLY A 435 9.06 -4.48 -5.85
C GLY A 435 8.75 -4.15 -7.31
N THR A 436 8.44 -5.14 -8.15
CA THR A 436 7.93 -4.93 -9.50
C THR A 436 6.48 -4.44 -9.48
N TYR A 437 5.90 -4.17 -10.65
CA TYR A 437 4.56 -3.60 -10.73
C TYR A 437 3.67 -4.42 -11.66
N ARG A 438 2.38 -4.44 -11.31
CA ARG A 438 1.29 -4.92 -12.13
C ARG A 438 0.46 -3.73 -12.62
N ILE A 439 0.14 -3.68 -13.93
CA ILE A 439 -0.63 -2.60 -14.55
C ILE A 439 -1.98 -3.17 -14.98
N ILE A 440 -3.08 -2.64 -14.44
CA ILE A 440 -4.44 -3.14 -14.63
C ILE A 440 -5.32 -2.01 -15.15
N PRO A 441 -6.08 -2.17 -16.27
CA PRO A 441 -7.06 -1.18 -16.66
C PRO A 441 -8.15 -1.06 -15.58
N LYS A 442 -8.78 0.11 -15.47
CA LYS A 442 -9.92 0.28 -14.56
C LYS A 442 -11.02 -0.70 -14.94
N GLN A 443 -11.42 -1.52 -14.00
CA GLN A 443 -12.44 -2.54 -14.13
C GLN A 443 -13.14 -2.72 -12.78
N PRO A 444 -14.34 -3.31 -12.71
CA PRO A 444 -15.03 -3.54 -11.46
C PRO A 444 -14.14 -4.23 -10.43
N LEU A 445 -14.14 -3.75 -9.21
CA LEU A 445 -13.45 -4.38 -8.08
C LEU A 445 -14.17 -5.69 -7.71
N GLY A 446 -13.44 -6.62 -7.11
CA GLY A 446 -14.00 -7.93 -6.74
C GLY A 446 -14.01 -8.97 -7.86
N LEU A 447 -13.51 -8.65 -9.05
CA LEU A 447 -13.26 -9.68 -10.06
C LEU A 447 -12.18 -10.63 -9.55
N SER A 448 -12.53 -11.92 -9.48
CA SER A 448 -11.61 -12.96 -9.01
C SER A 448 -10.36 -13.15 -9.87
N LYS A 449 -10.31 -12.52 -11.04
CA LYS A 449 -9.21 -12.67 -12.03
C LYS A 449 -9.12 -11.42 -12.90
N PRO A 450 -8.55 -10.32 -12.40
CA PRO A 450 -8.43 -9.10 -13.19
C PRO A 450 -7.50 -9.33 -14.39
N LYS A 451 -7.83 -8.71 -15.53
CA LYS A 451 -6.92 -8.63 -16.65
C LYS A 451 -5.86 -7.59 -16.36
N ALA A 452 -4.61 -7.88 -16.69
CA ALA A 452 -3.48 -6.97 -16.56
C ALA A 452 -2.77 -6.81 -17.90
N LEU A 453 -1.96 -5.79 -18.02
CA LEU A 453 -1.02 -5.63 -19.13
C LEU A 453 0.04 -6.74 -19.04
N VAL A 454 0.14 -7.55 -20.10
CA VAL A 454 1.00 -8.74 -20.15
C VAL A 454 1.83 -8.72 -21.44
N ALA A 455 3.12 -8.95 -21.31
CA ALA A 455 4.04 -9.09 -22.43
C ALA A 455 3.95 -10.49 -23.05
N ILE A 456 3.54 -10.60 -24.30
CA ILE A 456 3.55 -11.86 -25.04
C ILE A 456 4.76 -11.87 -26.00
N GLY A 457 5.76 -12.68 -25.66
CA GLY A 457 7.00 -12.68 -26.40
C GLY A 457 7.77 -11.37 -26.24
N ALA A 458 8.44 -10.93 -27.31
CA ALA A 458 9.23 -9.70 -27.36
C ALA A 458 8.51 -8.54 -28.08
N SER A 459 7.23 -8.70 -28.46
CA SER A 459 6.52 -7.72 -29.26
C SER A 459 5.26 -7.19 -28.59
N THR A 460 4.10 -7.64 -28.91
CA THR A 460 2.85 -6.93 -28.58
C THR A 460 2.36 -7.18 -27.16
N PRO A 461 2.21 -6.17 -26.31
CA PRO A 461 1.53 -6.31 -25.02
C PRO A 461 0.03 -6.43 -25.23
N VAL A 462 -0.62 -7.26 -24.39
CA VAL A 462 -2.07 -7.51 -24.41
C VAL A 462 -2.66 -7.47 -23.01
N LEU A 463 -3.99 -7.41 -22.92
CA LEU A 463 -4.70 -7.61 -21.67
C LEU A 463 -5.02 -9.09 -21.48
N ALA A 464 -4.34 -9.74 -20.56
CA ALA A 464 -4.56 -11.11 -20.19
C ALA A 464 -4.66 -11.27 -18.66
N ARG A 465 -5.10 -12.47 -18.22
CA ARG A 465 -5.09 -12.80 -16.79
C ARG A 465 -3.67 -12.71 -16.27
N PHE A 466 -3.49 -11.98 -15.17
CA PHE A 466 -2.21 -11.94 -14.46
C PHE A 466 -1.88 -13.34 -13.91
N ASN A 467 -0.65 -13.78 -14.13
CA ASN A 467 -0.11 -15.01 -13.55
C ASN A 467 1.05 -14.65 -12.58
N PRO A 468 0.87 -14.78 -11.26
CA PRO A 468 1.93 -14.45 -10.32
C PRO A 468 3.13 -15.40 -10.36
N ALA A 469 3.01 -16.54 -11.05
CA ALA A 469 4.08 -17.53 -11.18
C ALA A 469 5.07 -17.25 -12.34
N ASP A 470 4.78 -16.25 -13.17
CA ASP A 470 5.67 -15.84 -14.26
C ASP A 470 5.87 -14.30 -14.30
N ASP A 471 6.79 -13.84 -15.11
CA ASP A 471 7.18 -12.43 -15.22
C ASP A 471 6.49 -11.67 -16.36
N SER A 472 5.61 -12.32 -17.11
CA SER A 472 4.95 -11.73 -18.29
C SER A 472 4.07 -10.50 -17.95
N GLY A 473 3.50 -10.46 -16.76
CA GLY A 473 2.68 -9.33 -16.28
C GLY A 473 3.42 -8.39 -15.31
N ARG A 474 4.73 -8.54 -15.18
CA ARG A 474 5.57 -7.75 -14.28
C ARG A 474 6.29 -6.64 -15.03
N TRP A 475 6.28 -5.47 -14.46
CA TRP A 475 6.81 -4.25 -15.06
C TRP A 475 7.69 -3.49 -14.08
N THR A 476 8.70 -2.81 -14.60
CA THR A 476 9.54 -1.88 -13.85
C THR A 476 9.42 -0.47 -14.45
N PHE A 477 9.34 0.53 -13.58
CA PHE A 477 9.32 1.95 -13.95
C PHE A 477 10.70 2.56 -13.65
N ARG A 478 11.41 2.98 -14.68
CA ARG A 478 12.72 3.62 -14.56
C ARG A 478 12.64 5.07 -14.98
N LYS A 479 13.35 5.93 -14.30
CA LYS A 479 13.50 7.33 -14.75
C LYS A 479 14.33 7.32 -16.02
N PRO A 480 13.91 8.06 -17.08
CA PRO A 480 14.65 8.15 -18.35
C PRO A 480 16.03 8.77 -18.18
#